data_2b4358d4f6f91053f6dc8df904a98d10
#
_entry.id   2b4358d4f6f91053f6dc8df904a98d10
#
_cell.length_a   1.000
_cell.length_b   1.000
_cell.length_c   1.000
_cell.angle_alpha   90.00
_cell.angle_beta   90.00
_cell.angle_gamma   90.00
#
_symmetry.space_group_name_H-M   'P 1'
#
loop_
_entity.id
_entity.type
_entity.pdbx_description
1 polymer ?
#
loop_
_entity_poly.entity_id
_entity_poly.type
_entity_poly.pdbx_seq_one_letter_code
_entity_poly.pdbx_strand_id
1 'polypeptide(L)'
;MRHILLAVCLASPAAAFEIPAQVTDDAYRATDPAQVAWGRLLFWDPILSGNQNISCGTCHHPKFGTGDGLSLGLGEGGVGVGPDRVLDPKNPPEQRIPRNAPALWNLGAHEFTVLFHDGRIEETEDGLRTP
;
A
#
# COMPACT_ATOMS: atom_id res chain seq x y z
N MET A 1 53.86 13.82 -43.32
CA MET A 1 52.53 14.45 -43.24
C MET A 1 51.73 13.68 -42.18
N ARG A 2 51.47 14.33 -41.02
CA ARG A 2 50.71 13.69 -39.90
C ARG A 2 49.24 14.10 -40.06
N HIS A 3 48.37 13.14 -40.35
CA HIS A 3 46.93 13.36 -40.38
C HIS A 3 46.39 13.40 -38.94
N ILE A 4 45.92 14.57 -38.50
CA ILE A 4 45.20 14.76 -37.22
C ILE A 4 43.73 14.39 -37.51
N LEU A 5 43.28 13.27 -36.98
CA LEU A 5 41.85 12.88 -36.96
C LEU A 5 41.16 13.70 -35.87
N LEU A 6 40.31 14.63 -36.25
CA LEU A 6 39.47 15.40 -35.38
C LEU A 6 38.23 14.53 -35.04
N ALA A 7 38.15 13.96 -33.83
CA ALA A 7 36.97 13.25 -33.37
C ALA A 7 35.92 14.30 -32.93
N VAL A 8 34.84 14.40 -33.72
CA VAL A 8 33.68 15.22 -33.37
C VAL A 8 32.80 14.38 -32.42
N CYS A 9 32.83 14.65 -31.14
CA CYS A 9 31.87 14.11 -30.17
C CYS A 9 30.51 14.79 -30.43
N LEU A 10 29.58 14.04 -31.03
CA LEU A 10 28.17 14.40 -31.09
C LEU A 10 27.58 14.24 -29.70
N ALA A 11 27.47 15.31 -28.93
CA ALA A 11 26.72 15.34 -27.68
C ALA A 11 25.23 15.23 -28.04
N SER A 12 24.62 14.06 -27.78
CA SER A 12 23.18 13.91 -27.84
C SER A 12 22.56 14.82 -26.76
N PRO A 13 21.53 15.63 -27.06
CA PRO A 13 20.83 16.38 -26.03
C PRO A 13 20.26 15.36 -25.01
N ALA A 14 20.67 15.48 -23.74
CA ALA A 14 20.03 14.77 -22.67
C ALA A 14 18.57 15.24 -22.62
N ALA A 15 17.61 14.36 -22.88
CA ALA A 15 16.21 14.65 -22.66
C ALA A 15 16.05 14.96 -21.14
N ALA A 16 15.73 16.21 -20.81
CA ALA A 16 15.39 16.56 -19.45
C ALA A 16 14.11 15.83 -19.09
N PHE A 17 14.16 14.98 -18.06
CA PHE A 17 12.94 14.44 -17.47
C PHE A 17 12.15 15.61 -16.87
N GLU A 18 10.91 15.77 -17.33
CA GLU A 18 10.00 16.74 -16.74
C GLU A 18 9.63 16.25 -15.34
N ILE A 19 9.86 17.09 -14.33
CA ILE A 19 9.47 16.76 -12.96
C ILE A 19 7.94 16.78 -12.91
N PRO A 20 7.28 15.72 -12.42
CA PRO A 20 5.83 15.69 -12.31
C PRO A 20 5.31 16.90 -11.53
N ALA A 21 4.15 17.40 -11.92
CA ALA A 21 3.49 18.48 -11.18
C ALA A 21 3.22 18.05 -9.73
N GLN A 22 3.21 19.02 -8.82
CA GLN A 22 2.86 18.77 -7.43
C GLN A 22 1.44 18.25 -7.34
N VAL A 23 1.25 17.15 -6.57
CA VAL A 23 -0.07 16.60 -6.28
C VAL A 23 -0.82 17.58 -5.36
N THR A 24 -2.06 17.86 -5.70
CA THR A 24 -2.95 18.77 -4.97
C THR A 24 -4.20 18.02 -4.47
N ASP A 25 -5.02 18.65 -3.64
CA ASP A 25 -6.17 18.00 -3.00
C ASP A 25 -7.23 17.50 -4.01
N ASP A 26 -7.30 18.11 -5.19
CA ASP A 26 -8.17 17.69 -6.28
C ASP A 26 -7.79 16.34 -6.93
N ALA A 27 -6.58 15.85 -6.66
CA ALA A 27 -6.19 14.48 -7.03
C ALA A 27 -6.87 13.40 -6.16
N TYR A 28 -7.53 13.80 -5.06
CA TYR A 28 -8.14 12.88 -4.10
C TYR A 28 -9.66 12.95 -4.11
N ARG A 29 -10.29 11.83 -3.76
CA ARG A 29 -11.73 11.75 -3.59
C ARG A 29 -12.19 12.60 -2.43
N ALA A 30 -13.29 13.34 -2.63
CA ALA A 30 -13.95 14.03 -1.53
C ALA A 30 -14.43 13.03 -0.47
N THR A 31 -14.21 13.34 0.80
CA THR A 31 -14.58 12.48 1.92
C THR A 31 -15.68 13.13 2.76
N ASP A 32 -16.59 12.30 3.29
CA ASP A 32 -17.51 12.71 4.33
C ASP A 32 -16.82 12.61 5.71
N PRO A 33 -16.72 13.69 6.49
CA PRO A 33 -16.09 13.67 7.80
C PRO A 33 -16.69 12.64 8.77
N ALA A 34 -18.00 12.38 8.70
CA ALA A 34 -18.64 11.35 9.52
C ALA A 34 -18.17 9.95 9.14
N GLN A 35 -18.07 9.65 7.82
CA GLN A 35 -17.53 8.39 7.34
C GLN A 35 -16.05 8.22 7.71
N VAL A 36 -15.26 9.29 7.64
CA VAL A 36 -13.85 9.27 8.08
C VAL A 36 -13.75 8.93 9.58
N ALA A 37 -14.59 9.53 10.42
CA ALA A 37 -14.62 9.24 11.85
C ALA A 37 -14.98 7.76 12.12
N TRP A 38 -15.99 7.24 11.45
CA TRP A 38 -16.36 5.82 11.52
C TRP A 38 -15.26 4.89 11.01
N GLY A 39 -14.70 5.18 9.86
CA GLY A 39 -13.60 4.40 9.27
C GLY A 39 -12.38 4.34 10.19
N ARG A 40 -12.08 5.45 10.89
CA ARG A 40 -11.02 5.49 11.89
C ARG A 40 -11.27 4.54 13.06
N LEU A 41 -12.52 4.47 13.57
CA LEU A 41 -12.87 3.54 14.62
C LEU A 41 -12.76 2.09 14.14
N LEU A 42 -13.36 1.78 13.00
CA LEU A 42 -13.32 0.44 12.40
C LEU A 42 -11.90 -0.03 12.04
N PHE A 43 -11.02 0.88 11.67
CA PHE A 43 -9.63 0.54 11.35
C PHE A 43 -8.87 -0.06 12.55
N TRP A 44 -9.23 0.36 13.77
CA TRP A 44 -8.61 -0.11 15.01
C TRP A 44 -9.44 -1.16 15.74
N ASP A 45 -10.70 -1.34 15.37
CA ASP A 45 -11.60 -2.30 16.00
C ASP A 45 -11.45 -3.68 15.38
N PRO A 46 -11.20 -4.74 16.15
CA PRO A 46 -11.10 -6.10 15.65
C PRO A 46 -12.45 -6.72 15.21
N ILE A 47 -13.57 -6.02 15.36
CA ILE A 47 -14.92 -6.54 15.04
C ILE A 47 -15.06 -7.07 13.62
N LEU A 48 -14.25 -6.55 12.67
CA LEU A 48 -14.28 -6.99 11.27
C LEU A 48 -13.46 -8.26 11.01
N SER A 49 -12.68 -8.74 11.98
CA SER A 49 -11.95 -10.01 11.82
C SER A 49 -12.81 -11.20 12.28
N GLY A 50 -12.59 -12.37 11.67
CA GLY A 50 -13.38 -13.56 11.93
C GLY A 50 -13.41 -13.98 13.40
N ASN A 51 -12.28 -13.93 14.08
CA ASN A 51 -12.14 -14.25 15.50
C ASN A 51 -12.07 -13.02 16.41
N GLN A 52 -12.28 -11.83 15.87
CA GLN A 52 -12.27 -10.54 16.60
C GLN A 52 -10.98 -10.31 17.42
N ASN A 53 -9.85 -10.74 16.90
CA ASN A 53 -8.55 -10.68 17.59
C ASN A 53 -7.50 -9.84 16.87
N ILE A 54 -7.78 -9.38 15.64
CA ILE A 54 -6.95 -8.45 14.87
C ILE A 54 -7.80 -7.36 14.23
N SER A 55 -7.21 -6.21 14.00
CA SER A 55 -7.80 -5.10 13.25
C SER A 55 -7.01 -4.82 11.98
N CYS A 56 -7.53 -3.94 11.10
CA CYS A 56 -6.76 -3.45 9.96
C CYS A 56 -5.42 -2.86 10.42
N GLY A 57 -5.42 -2.06 11.50
CA GLY A 57 -4.24 -1.44 12.09
C GLY A 57 -3.22 -2.44 12.66
N THR A 58 -3.58 -3.70 12.86
CA THR A 58 -2.63 -4.74 13.28
C THR A 58 -1.59 -5.02 12.20
N CYS A 59 -2.01 -5.08 10.92
CA CYS A 59 -1.15 -5.34 9.77
C CYS A 59 -0.79 -4.08 8.99
N HIS A 60 -1.58 -3.01 9.14
CA HIS A 60 -1.38 -1.74 8.43
C HIS A 60 -1.11 -0.59 9.42
N HIS A 61 -0.14 -0.80 10.31
CA HIS A 61 0.11 0.13 11.39
C HIS A 61 0.89 1.37 10.92
N PRO A 62 0.44 2.62 11.20
CA PRO A 62 1.09 3.85 10.75
C PRO A 62 2.55 3.98 11.16
N LYS A 63 2.92 3.46 12.34
CA LYS A 63 4.31 3.45 12.83
C LYS A 63 5.28 2.71 11.90
N PHE A 64 4.77 1.77 11.09
CA PHE A 64 5.55 0.95 10.16
C PHE A 64 5.21 1.25 8.70
N GLY A 65 4.89 2.51 8.40
CA GLY A 65 4.57 2.93 7.04
C GLY A 65 3.25 2.36 6.51
N THR A 66 2.29 2.08 7.41
CA THR A 66 1.01 1.41 7.12
C THR A 66 1.14 -0.02 6.57
N GLY A 67 2.28 -0.66 6.82
CA GLY A 67 2.51 -2.09 6.68
C GLY A 67 2.69 -2.76 8.05
N ASP A 68 3.17 -3.99 8.07
CA ASP A 68 3.48 -4.74 9.30
C ASP A 68 4.99 -4.93 9.54
N GLY A 69 5.84 -4.49 8.60
CA GLY A 69 7.29 -4.65 8.68
C GLY A 69 7.79 -6.09 8.56
N LEU A 70 6.93 -7.04 8.17
CA LEU A 70 7.25 -8.45 7.96
C LEU A 70 7.24 -8.78 6.48
N SER A 71 8.17 -9.59 6.01
CA SER A 71 8.18 -10.05 4.61
C SER A 71 6.91 -10.83 4.26
N LEU A 72 6.44 -11.66 5.19
CA LEU A 72 5.20 -12.39 5.11
C LEU A 72 4.46 -12.21 6.44
N GLY A 73 3.27 -11.63 6.39
CA GLY A 73 2.44 -11.36 7.56
C GLY A 73 1.97 -12.63 8.28
N LEU A 74 1.61 -12.49 9.55
CA LEU A 74 1.11 -13.58 10.39
C LEU A 74 -0.42 -13.63 10.46
N GLY A 75 -1.10 -12.57 9.98
CA GLY A 75 -2.55 -12.50 10.11
C GLY A 75 -3.00 -12.61 11.57
N GLU A 76 -4.09 -13.34 11.82
CA GLU A 76 -4.61 -13.52 13.17
C GLU A 76 -3.77 -14.48 14.03
N GLY A 77 -2.94 -15.31 13.41
CA GLY A 77 -2.05 -16.25 14.12
C GLY A 77 -0.79 -15.62 14.70
N GLY A 78 -0.77 -14.32 14.94
CA GLY A 78 0.35 -13.61 15.51
C GLY A 78 -0.02 -12.75 16.72
N VAL A 79 0.97 -12.55 17.61
CA VAL A 79 0.90 -11.68 18.79
C VAL A 79 1.91 -10.53 18.65
N GLY A 80 1.52 -9.33 19.08
CA GLY A 80 2.34 -8.12 18.93
C GLY A 80 1.99 -7.33 17.69
N VAL A 81 2.81 -6.33 17.34
CA VAL A 81 2.60 -5.41 16.23
C VAL A 81 3.93 -5.15 15.53
N GLY A 82 3.89 -5.01 14.21
CA GLY A 82 5.05 -4.66 13.41
C GLY A 82 6.12 -5.75 13.36
N PRO A 83 7.41 -5.38 13.22
CA PRO A 83 8.52 -6.34 13.12
C PRO A 83 8.67 -7.27 14.32
N ASP A 84 8.19 -6.85 15.49
CA ASP A 84 8.23 -7.65 16.73
C ASP A 84 7.07 -8.64 16.86
N ARG A 85 6.17 -8.67 15.87
CA ARG A 85 5.05 -9.61 15.84
C ARG A 85 5.55 -11.03 15.63
N VAL A 86 5.18 -11.91 16.53
CA VAL A 86 5.61 -13.32 16.55
C VAL A 86 4.40 -14.25 16.43
N LEU A 87 4.67 -15.52 16.14
CA LEU A 87 3.62 -16.56 16.11
C LEU A 87 2.92 -16.65 17.45
N ASP A 88 1.59 -16.74 17.44
CA ASP A 88 0.82 -17.08 18.63
C ASP A 88 0.96 -18.58 18.91
N PRO A 89 1.57 -18.99 20.03
CA PRO A 89 1.72 -20.42 20.34
C PRO A 89 0.42 -21.14 20.63
N LYS A 90 -0.67 -20.39 20.92
CA LYS A 90 -2.00 -20.95 21.20
C LYS A 90 -2.88 -21.02 19.96
N ASN A 91 -2.59 -20.19 18.98
CA ASN A 91 -3.36 -20.14 17.73
C ASN A 91 -2.41 -19.85 16.55
N PRO A 92 -1.42 -20.71 16.26
CA PRO A 92 -0.51 -20.49 15.16
C PRO A 92 -1.25 -20.55 13.83
N PRO A 93 -0.90 -19.71 12.85
CA PRO A 93 -1.53 -19.79 11.54
C PRO A 93 -1.11 -21.07 10.82
N GLU A 94 -2.02 -21.69 10.07
CA GLU A 94 -1.70 -22.84 9.21
C GLU A 94 -0.65 -22.48 8.17
N GLN A 95 -0.70 -21.24 7.65
CA GLN A 95 0.28 -20.68 6.73
C GLN A 95 0.38 -19.18 6.92
N ARG A 96 1.52 -18.61 6.55
CA ARG A 96 1.69 -17.16 6.55
C ARG A 96 0.92 -16.52 5.40
N ILE A 97 0.57 -15.25 5.58
CA ILE A 97 0.03 -14.43 4.47
C ILE A 97 1.08 -14.42 3.36
N PRO A 98 0.72 -14.76 2.10
CA PRO A 98 1.70 -15.02 1.04
C PRO A 98 2.42 -13.78 0.51
N ARG A 99 2.07 -12.58 1.02
CA ARG A 99 2.65 -11.30 0.62
C ARG A 99 2.84 -10.39 1.82
N ASN A 100 3.76 -9.45 1.68
CA ASN A 100 3.89 -8.33 2.61
C ASN A 100 2.59 -7.50 2.62
N ALA A 101 2.22 -6.96 3.79
CA ALA A 101 1.13 -6.01 3.91
C ALA A 101 1.50 -4.71 3.18
N PRO A 102 0.81 -4.33 2.09
CA PRO A 102 1.16 -3.14 1.34
C PRO A 102 0.84 -1.87 2.12
N ALA A 103 1.58 -0.80 1.85
CA ALA A 103 1.27 0.51 2.41
C ALA A 103 -0.10 1.00 1.92
N LEU A 104 -0.80 1.77 2.77
CA LEU A 104 -2.12 2.33 2.49
C LEU A 104 -2.07 3.83 2.12
N TRP A 105 -0.88 4.38 1.94
CA TRP A 105 -0.71 5.78 1.56
C TRP A 105 -1.34 6.08 0.20
N ASN A 106 -2.00 7.22 0.12
CA ASN A 106 -2.58 7.75 -1.12
C ASN A 106 -3.72 6.93 -1.76
N LEU A 107 -4.21 5.88 -1.13
CA LEU A 107 -5.30 5.04 -1.70
C LEU A 107 -6.60 5.82 -1.95
N GLY A 108 -6.76 7.03 -1.41
CA GLY A 108 -7.87 7.92 -1.72
C GLY A 108 -7.70 8.72 -3.02
N ALA A 109 -6.55 8.66 -3.68
CA ALA A 109 -6.35 9.34 -4.96
C ALA A 109 -7.19 8.68 -6.06
N HIS A 110 -7.66 9.50 -7.02
CA HIS A 110 -8.52 9.04 -8.12
C HIS A 110 -7.86 7.99 -9.02
N GLU A 111 -6.53 7.96 -9.07
CA GLU A 111 -5.77 6.98 -9.86
C GLU A 111 -5.80 5.57 -9.28
N PHE A 112 -6.12 5.40 -7.99
CA PHE A 112 -6.19 4.09 -7.35
C PHE A 112 -7.60 3.51 -7.51
N THR A 113 -7.82 2.87 -8.64
CA THR A 113 -9.09 2.20 -8.98
C THR A 113 -9.05 0.69 -8.80
N VAL A 114 -7.85 0.12 -8.55
CA VAL A 114 -7.64 -1.32 -8.42
C VAL A 114 -6.89 -1.61 -7.13
N LEU A 115 -7.40 -2.54 -6.34
CA LEU A 115 -6.78 -3.01 -5.11
C LEU A 115 -6.39 -4.49 -5.20
N PHE A 116 -5.40 -4.87 -4.38
CA PHE A 116 -4.72 -6.15 -4.38
C PHE A 116 -3.87 -6.41 -5.64
N HIS A 117 -2.89 -7.28 -5.51
CA HIS A 117 -1.93 -7.61 -6.56
C HIS A 117 -2.55 -8.29 -7.80
N ASP A 118 -3.70 -8.90 -7.62
CA ASP A 118 -4.46 -9.61 -8.66
C ASP A 118 -5.67 -8.82 -9.16
N GLY A 119 -5.85 -7.59 -8.68
CA GLY A 119 -6.95 -6.74 -9.11
C GLY A 119 -8.33 -7.23 -8.71
N ARG A 120 -8.42 -8.06 -7.66
CA ARG A 120 -9.70 -8.65 -7.24
C ARG A 120 -10.75 -7.65 -6.79
N ILE A 121 -10.34 -6.46 -6.40
CA ILE A 121 -11.26 -5.34 -6.13
C ILE A 121 -10.95 -4.23 -7.11
N GLU A 122 -11.93 -3.82 -7.89
CA GLU A 122 -11.82 -2.79 -8.90
C GLU A 122 -13.02 -1.86 -8.86
N GLU A 123 -12.76 -0.57 -8.92
CA GLU A 123 -13.78 0.45 -9.14
C GLU A 123 -14.04 0.56 -10.64
N THR A 124 -15.30 0.38 -11.04
CA THR A 124 -15.77 0.47 -12.42
C THR A 124 -16.86 1.55 -12.52
N GLU A 125 -17.29 1.87 -13.73
CA GLU A 125 -18.42 2.79 -13.95
C GLU A 125 -19.73 2.31 -13.29
N ASP A 126 -19.88 0.98 -13.14
CA ASP A 126 -21.06 0.35 -12.53
C ASP A 126 -20.94 0.18 -11.00
N GLY A 127 -19.80 0.57 -10.40
CA GLY A 127 -19.50 0.43 -8.98
C GLY A 127 -18.32 -0.49 -8.68
N LEU A 128 -18.26 -1.04 -7.46
CA LEU A 128 -17.17 -1.92 -7.06
C LEU A 128 -17.39 -3.35 -7.57
N ARG A 129 -16.45 -3.85 -8.36
CA ARG A 129 -16.33 -5.26 -8.68
C ARG A 129 -15.51 -5.97 -7.58
N THR A 130 -16.05 -7.05 -7.05
CA THR A 130 -15.42 -7.94 -6.06
C THR A 130 -15.49 -9.38 -6.54
N PRO A 131 -14.70 -10.32 -5.96
CA PRO A 131 -14.82 -11.75 -6.25
C PRO A 131 -16.21 -12.31 -5.99
#